data_546ca3fdb8bce6682752ee7589a75a42
#
_entry.id   546ca3fdb8bce6682752ee7589a75a42
#
_cell.length_a   1.000
_cell.length_b   1.000
_cell.length_c   1.000
_cell.angle_alpha   90.00
_cell.angle_beta   90.00
_cell.angle_gamma   90.00
#
_symmetry.space_group_name_H-M   'P 1'
#
loop_
_entity.id
_entity.type
_entity.pdbx_description
1 polymer ?
#
loop_
_entity_poly.entity_id
_entity_poly.type
_entity_poly.pdbx_seq_one_letter_code
_entity_poly.pdbx_strand_id
1 'polypeptide(L)'
;MKRLLFIVLAMIATITSFAQQKDVTSFLGIPVDGTVLSMKQKLVSKGFVPKKVGTNEFLEGEFNGCNVNVYIRTNNNKVYRIMVADNNTVDEAQIKIRFNNLVSQFENNKRYIPLDKYTLSDEDDISYEMTVHNKNYEAYFYQVPDMEKADTLGLQEKVRNELLSKYTEAELTNPSEEITKEIKNTAIKIGTELMLMKPVWFKIVRVNGEYFICMFYDNEYNRSHGEDL
;
A
#
# COMPACT_ATOMS: atom_id res chain seq x y z
N MET A 1 10.08 -19.40 44.80
CA MET A 1 9.65 -20.15 43.59
C MET A 1 8.14 -20.00 43.30
N LYS A 2 7.21 -20.24 44.21
CA LYS A 2 5.75 -20.10 43.94
C LYS A 2 5.30 -18.68 43.57
N ARG A 3 5.90 -17.62 44.11
CA ARG A 3 5.57 -16.21 43.74
C ARG A 3 6.06 -15.82 42.35
N LEU A 4 7.19 -16.38 41.88
CA LEU A 4 7.72 -16.13 40.54
C LEU A 4 6.85 -16.80 39.48
N LEU A 5 6.33 -18.01 39.79
CA LEU A 5 5.43 -18.75 38.92
C LEU A 5 4.08 -18.03 38.72
N PHE A 6 3.57 -17.38 39.80
CA PHE A 6 2.35 -16.58 39.75
C PHE A 6 2.49 -15.30 38.92
N ILE A 7 3.65 -14.65 38.93
CA ILE A 7 3.93 -13.47 38.13
C ILE A 7 4.07 -13.82 36.66
N VAL A 8 4.69 -14.93 36.32
CA VAL A 8 4.78 -15.44 34.93
C VAL A 8 3.40 -15.88 34.40
N LEU A 9 2.56 -16.54 35.24
CA LEU A 9 1.19 -16.90 34.85
C LEU A 9 0.28 -15.68 34.70
N ALA A 10 0.46 -14.63 35.50
CA ALA A 10 -0.28 -13.37 35.40
C ALA A 10 0.12 -12.56 34.15
N MET A 11 1.38 -12.62 33.69
CA MET A 11 1.80 -12.00 32.43
C MET A 11 1.26 -12.72 31.19
N ILE A 12 1.01 -14.02 31.29
CA ILE A 12 0.39 -14.82 30.21
C ILE A 12 -1.13 -14.55 30.09
N ALA A 13 -1.79 -14.17 31.20
CA ALA A 13 -3.22 -13.90 31.22
C ALA A 13 -3.62 -12.50 30.73
N THR A 14 -2.69 -11.60 30.47
CA THR A 14 -2.93 -10.24 29.91
C THR A 14 -2.66 -10.14 28.43
N ILE A 15 -2.52 -11.26 27.71
CA ILE A 15 -2.67 -11.26 26.25
C ILE A 15 -4.16 -11.10 25.95
N THR A 16 -4.69 -9.90 26.22
CA THR A 16 -5.88 -9.45 25.55
C THR A 16 -5.58 -9.56 24.05
N SER A 17 -6.40 -10.32 23.34
CA SER A 17 -6.43 -10.38 21.89
C SER A 17 -6.62 -8.94 21.36
N PHE A 18 -5.57 -8.17 21.28
CA PHE A 18 -5.51 -7.09 20.32
C PHE A 18 -5.56 -7.82 18.99
N ALA A 19 -6.71 -7.80 18.33
CA ALA A 19 -6.82 -8.22 16.95
C ALA A 19 -5.66 -7.52 16.22
N GLN A 20 -4.67 -8.31 15.82
CA GLN A 20 -3.42 -7.84 15.24
C GLN A 20 -3.78 -6.97 14.05
N GLN A 21 -3.63 -5.66 14.19
CA GLN A 21 -4.01 -4.72 13.15
C GLN A 21 -3.05 -4.95 11.99
N LYS A 22 -3.58 -5.48 10.87
CA LYS A 22 -2.79 -5.71 9.67
C LYS A 22 -2.13 -4.41 9.24
N ASP A 23 -0.84 -4.45 8.93
CA ASP A 23 -0.13 -3.33 8.34
C ASP A 23 -0.58 -3.19 6.87
N VAL A 24 -1.51 -2.27 6.65
CA VAL A 24 -2.11 -2.00 5.35
C VAL A 24 -1.54 -0.74 4.72
N THR A 25 -1.74 -0.59 3.41
CA THR A 25 -1.43 0.65 2.68
C THR A 25 -2.01 1.85 3.41
N SER A 26 -1.26 2.94 3.47
CA SER A 26 -1.73 4.19 4.06
C SER A 26 -1.68 5.35 3.06
N PHE A 27 -2.72 6.20 3.08
CA PHE A 27 -2.80 7.46 2.37
C PHE A 27 -2.77 8.61 3.37
N LEU A 28 -1.82 9.53 3.26
CA LEU A 28 -1.60 10.64 4.20
C LEU A 28 -1.46 10.20 5.67
N GLY A 29 -0.92 8.99 5.90
CA GLY A 29 -0.83 8.39 7.22
C GLY A 29 -2.14 7.76 7.72
N ILE A 30 -3.19 7.76 6.93
CA ILE A 30 -4.47 7.11 7.21
C ILE A 30 -4.43 5.70 6.64
N PRO A 31 -4.60 4.63 7.42
CA PRO A 31 -4.72 3.27 6.90
C PRO A 31 -5.89 3.16 5.93
N VAL A 32 -5.66 2.58 4.75
CA VAL A 32 -6.70 2.29 3.74
C VAL A 32 -7.51 1.08 4.21
N ASP A 33 -8.34 1.30 5.21
CA ASP A 33 -9.16 0.26 5.85
C ASP A 33 -10.36 0.88 6.57
N GLY A 34 -11.24 0.02 7.08
CA GLY A 34 -12.45 0.42 7.81
C GLY A 34 -13.62 0.78 6.89
N THR A 35 -14.58 1.52 7.41
CA THR A 35 -15.80 1.91 6.67
C THR A 35 -15.61 3.21 5.88
N VAL A 36 -16.44 3.43 4.84
CA VAL A 36 -16.48 4.69 4.07
C VAL A 36 -16.65 5.89 4.98
N LEU A 37 -17.57 5.81 5.96
CA LEU A 37 -17.84 6.92 6.86
C LEU A 37 -16.61 7.31 7.68
N SER A 38 -15.93 6.33 8.29
CA SER A 38 -14.70 6.55 9.05
C SER A 38 -13.59 7.12 8.16
N MET A 39 -13.44 6.62 6.94
CA MET A 39 -12.45 7.13 6.00
C MET A 39 -12.74 8.58 5.59
N LYS A 40 -14.01 8.91 5.26
CA LYS A 40 -14.44 10.28 4.97
C LYS A 40 -14.10 11.24 6.12
N GLN A 41 -14.42 10.86 7.36
CA GLN A 41 -14.12 11.70 8.54
C GLN A 41 -12.61 11.97 8.69
N LYS A 42 -11.77 10.95 8.50
CA LYS A 42 -10.32 11.08 8.56
C LYS A 42 -9.77 11.97 7.44
N LEU A 43 -10.31 11.86 6.21
CA LEU A 43 -9.90 12.72 5.08
C LEU A 43 -10.36 14.17 5.31
N VAL A 44 -11.55 14.40 5.84
CA VAL A 44 -12.03 15.74 6.23
C VAL A 44 -11.11 16.37 7.28
N SER A 45 -10.63 15.61 8.26
CA SER A 45 -9.65 16.10 9.24
C SER A 45 -8.29 16.46 8.64
N LYS A 46 -8.00 16.00 7.41
CA LYS A 46 -6.81 16.36 6.62
C LYS A 46 -7.07 17.54 5.65
N GLY A 47 -8.25 18.17 5.70
CA GLY A 47 -8.59 19.34 4.89
C GLY A 47 -9.36 19.04 3.60
N PHE A 48 -9.71 17.78 3.33
CA PHE A 48 -10.53 17.44 2.17
C PHE A 48 -12.01 17.80 2.41
N VAL A 49 -12.67 18.31 1.39
CA VAL A 49 -14.07 18.78 1.44
C VAL A 49 -14.97 17.80 0.68
N PRO A 50 -15.98 17.20 1.34
CA PRO A 50 -16.93 16.32 0.66
C PRO A 50 -17.70 17.06 -0.43
N LYS A 51 -17.81 16.45 -1.61
CA LYS A 51 -18.55 16.93 -2.77
C LYS A 51 -19.46 15.83 -3.30
N LYS A 52 -20.52 16.27 -4.00
CA LYS A 52 -21.44 15.37 -4.69
C LYS A 52 -21.84 15.98 -6.01
N VAL A 53 -21.67 15.22 -7.09
CA VAL A 53 -22.13 15.60 -8.45
C VAL A 53 -22.98 14.46 -8.99
N GLY A 54 -24.29 14.69 -9.10
CA GLY A 54 -25.25 13.62 -9.41
C GLY A 54 -25.23 12.52 -8.34
N THR A 55 -24.93 11.30 -8.75
CA THR A 55 -24.78 10.12 -7.85
C THR A 55 -23.34 9.92 -7.35
N ASN A 56 -22.36 10.64 -7.94
CA ASN A 56 -20.97 10.47 -7.60
C ASN A 56 -20.60 11.30 -6.37
N GLU A 57 -20.09 10.63 -5.35
CA GLU A 57 -19.54 11.25 -4.14
C GLU A 57 -18.02 11.15 -4.15
N PHE A 58 -17.34 12.26 -3.83
CA PHE A 58 -15.89 12.33 -3.72
C PHE A 58 -15.50 13.41 -2.70
N LEU A 59 -14.22 13.53 -2.40
CA LEU A 59 -13.69 14.63 -1.59
C LEU A 59 -12.72 15.43 -2.46
N GLU A 60 -12.85 16.74 -2.42
CA GLU A 60 -11.96 17.68 -3.12
C GLU A 60 -10.93 18.23 -2.13
N GLY A 61 -9.70 18.40 -2.58
CA GLY A 61 -8.63 18.98 -1.76
C GLY A 61 -7.33 19.12 -2.54
N GLU A 62 -6.28 19.46 -1.81
CA GLU A 62 -4.93 19.55 -2.38
C GLU A 62 -4.10 18.32 -1.98
N PHE A 63 -3.42 17.74 -2.94
CA PHE A 63 -2.46 16.66 -2.74
C PHE A 63 -1.29 16.81 -3.69
N ASN A 64 -0.08 16.79 -3.12
CA ASN A 64 1.17 16.88 -3.90
C ASN A 64 1.22 18.09 -4.86
N GLY A 65 0.78 19.26 -4.37
CA GLY A 65 0.79 20.52 -5.12
C GLY A 65 -0.27 20.62 -6.22
N CYS A 66 -1.24 19.71 -6.25
CA CYS A 66 -2.34 19.71 -7.21
C CYS A 66 -3.69 19.65 -6.51
N ASN A 67 -4.69 20.32 -7.09
CA ASN A 67 -6.08 20.08 -6.73
C ASN A 67 -6.50 18.70 -7.23
N VAL A 68 -7.09 17.93 -6.33
CA VAL A 68 -7.46 16.54 -6.61
C VAL A 68 -8.86 16.20 -6.15
N ASN A 69 -9.44 15.20 -6.80
CA ASN A 69 -10.66 14.52 -6.37
C ASN A 69 -10.27 13.15 -5.80
N VAL A 70 -10.71 12.89 -4.56
CA VAL A 70 -10.43 11.64 -3.84
C VAL A 70 -11.69 10.80 -3.78
N TYR A 71 -11.61 9.58 -4.27
CA TYR A 71 -12.68 8.59 -4.28
C TYR A 71 -12.33 7.43 -3.37
N ILE A 72 -13.31 6.98 -2.57
CA ILE A 72 -13.18 5.83 -1.68
C ILE A 72 -13.89 4.64 -2.31
N ARG A 73 -13.20 3.51 -2.44
CA ARG A 73 -13.77 2.26 -2.96
C ARG A 73 -13.78 1.20 -1.89
N THR A 74 -14.88 0.44 -1.83
CA THR A 74 -15.09 -0.60 -0.82
C THR A 74 -15.42 -1.94 -1.46
N ASN A 75 -15.04 -2.99 -0.75
CA ASN A 75 -15.52 -4.35 -0.95
C ASN A 75 -16.05 -4.87 0.39
N ASN A 76 -17.22 -5.48 0.41
CA ASN A 76 -17.89 -5.96 1.64
C ASN A 76 -17.88 -4.91 2.77
N ASN A 77 -18.21 -3.66 2.45
CA ASN A 77 -18.26 -2.50 3.36
C ASN A 77 -16.90 -2.14 4.01
N LYS A 78 -15.78 -2.68 3.50
CA LYS A 78 -14.41 -2.33 3.91
C LYS A 78 -13.71 -1.57 2.79
N VAL A 79 -13.02 -0.50 3.15
CA VAL A 79 -12.22 0.28 2.20
C VAL A 79 -11.05 -0.57 1.74
N TYR A 80 -10.97 -0.76 0.41
CA TYR A 80 -9.83 -1.46 -0.21
C TYR A 80 -8.99 -0.53 -1.10
N ARG A 81 -9.53 0.65 -1.50
CA ARG A 81 -8.81 1.58 -2.39
C ARG A 81 -9.17 3.03 -2.09
N ILE A 82 -8.15 3.86 -2.06
CA ILE A 82 -8.27 5.31 -2.24
C ILE A 82 -7.76 5.63 -3.64
N MET A 83 -8.59 6.26 -4.46
CA MET A 83 -8.25 6.75 -5.78
C MET A 83 -8.16 8.27 -5.73
N VAL A 84 -7.04 8.82 -6.18
CA VAL A 84 -6.75 10.25 -6.20
C VAL A 84 -6.56 10.67 -7.65
N ALA A 85 -7.45 11.50 -8.18
CA ALA A 85 -7.39 11.98 -9.57
C ALA A 85 -7.09 13.49 -9.57
N ASP A 86 -6.12 13.90 -10.39
CA ASP A 86 -5.91 15.34 -10.62
C ASP A 86 -7.21 15.96 -11.14
N ASN A 87 -7.57 17.13 -10.63
CA ASN A 87 -8.84 17.80 -10.98
C ASN A 87 -8.75 18.50 -12.35
N ASN A 88 -7.54 18.89 -12.75
CA ASN A 88 -7.29 19.58 -14.01
C ASN A 88 -6.59 18.66 -15.00
N THR A 89 -6.99 18.75 -16.26
CA THR A 89 -6.28 18.14 -17.38
C THR A 89 -5.17 19.05 -17.89
N VAL A 90 -4.16 18.46 -18.50
CA VAL A 90 -3.00 19.14 -19.06
C VAL A 90 -2.63 18.55 -20.43
N ASP A 91 -1.77 19.22 -21.18
CA ASP A 91 -1.23 18.71 -22.45
C ASP A 91 -0.21 17.57 -22.26
N GLU A 92 0.25 17.02 -23.37
CA GLU A 92 1.18 15.89 -23.38
C GLU A 92 2.53 16.22 -22.74
N ALA A 93 3.10 17.40 -23.00
CA ALA A 93 4.39 17.79 -22.44
C ALA A 93 4.30 17.94 -20.90
N GLN A 94 3.24 18.57 -20.43
CA GLN A 94 3.01 18.79 -19.00
C GLN A 94 2.74 17.47 -18.27
N ILE A 95 2.00 16.52 -18.86
CA ILE A 95 1.72 15.26 -18.21
C ILE A 95 2.97 14.38 -18.10
N LYS A 96 3.88 14.40 -19.09
CA LYS A 96 5.18 13.70 -19.00
C LYS A 96 6.02 14.24 -17.84
N ILE A 97 6.11 15.56 -17.70
CA ILE A 97 6.80 16.23 -16.58
C ILE A 97 6.18 15.82 -15.26
N ARG A 98 4.84 15.87 -15.15
CA ARG A 98 4.14 15.47 -13.92
C ARG A 98 4.36 14.01 -13.55
N PHE A 99 4.29 13.11 -14.53
CA PHE A 99 4.54 11.69 -14.34
C PHE A 99 5.96 11.44 -13.83
N ASN A 100 6.97 12.01 -14.49
CA ASN A 100 8.37 11.86 -14.11
C ASN A 100 8.68 12.47 -12.74
N ASN A 101 8.06 13.60 -12.39
CA ASN A 101 8.19 14.20 -11.07
C ASN A 101 7.61 13.28 -9.98
N LEU A 102 6.48 12.64 -10.23
CA LEU A 102 5.91 11.66 -9.31
C LEU A 102 6.81 10.44 -9.16
N VAL A 103 7.30 9.86 -10.28
CA VAL A 103 8.27 8.75 -10.25
C VAL A 103 9.45 9.12 -9.35
N SER A 104 10.10 10.26 -9.62
CA SER A 104 11.24 10.73 -8.84
C SER A 104 10.91 10.92 -7.34
N GLN A 105 9.73 11.46 -7.01
CA GLN A 105 9.32 11.65 -5.63
C GLN A 105 9.11 10.32 -4.91
N PHE A 106 8.50 9.34 -5.57
CA PHE A 106 8.31 8.00 -5.01
C PHE A 106 9.64 7.27 -4.84
N GLU A 107 10.54 7.32 -5.83
CA GLU A 107 11.89 6.70 -5.76
C GLU A 107 12.75 7.30 -4.64
N ASN A 108 12.68 8.62 -4.44
CA ASN A 108 13.43 9.30 -3.38
C ASN A 108 12.80 9.15 -1.98
N ASN A 109 11.60 8.60 -1.89
CA ASN A 109 10.92 8.40 -0.62
C ASN A 109 11.14 6.97 -0.10
N LYS A 110 11.96 6.83 0.94
CA LYS A 110 12.31 5.55 1.58
C LYS A 110 11.13 4.68 2.03
N ARG A 111 9.91 5.26 2.03
CA ARG A 111 8.68 4.51 2.34
C ARG A 111 8.15 3.68 1.18
N TYR A 112 8.74 3.81 -0.01
CA TYR A 112 8.30 3.14 -1.22
C TYR A 112 9.45 2.41 -1.91
N ILE A 113 9.12 1.29 -2.52
CA ILE A 113 10.02 0.50 -3.36
C ILE A 113 9.38 0.42 -4.75
N PRO A 114 10.07 0.88 -5.81
CA PRO A 114 9.59 0.74 -7.18
C PRO A 114 9.63 -0.72 -7.64
N LEU A 115 8.66 -1.10 -8.47
CA LEU A 115 8.68 -2.41 -9.12
C LEU A 115 9.62 -2.44 -10.32
N ASP A 116 9.74 -1.31 -11.04
CA ASP A 116 10.57 -1.15 -12.23
C ASP A 116 11.02 0.31 -12.38
N LYS A 117 11.71 0.63 -13.47
CA LYS A 117 12.04 2.00 -13.88
C LYS A 117 10.94 2.55 -14.77
N TYR A 118 10.40 3.71 -14.42
CA TYR A 118 9.19 4.25 -15.05
C TYR A 118 9.38 5.59 -15.76
N THR A 119 10.61 6.15 -15.79
CA THR A 119 10.86 7.47 -16.38
C THR A 119 10.51 7.48 -17.87
N LEU A 120 9.68 8.44 -18.28
CA LEU A 120 9.35 8.71 -19.67
C LEU A 120 10.43 9.59 -20.32
N SER A 121 10.77 9.28 -21.56
CA SER A 121 11.64 10.11 -22.39
C SER A 121 10.87 11.30 -22.97
N ASP A 122 11.58 12.40 -23.23
CA ASP A 122 11.01 13.52 -23.99
C ASP A 122 10.60 13.13 -25.40
N GLU A 123 11.25 12.10 -25.97
CA GLU A 123 10.95 11.57 -27.32
C GLU A 123 9.73 10.65 -27.34
N ASP A 124 9.23 10.20 -26.18
CA ASP A 124 8.03 9.34 -26.12
C ASP A 124 6.80 10.12 -26.62
N ASP A 125 6.19 9.67 -27.72
CA ASP A 125 4.89 10.14 -28.19
C ASP A 125 3.77 9.36 -27.48
N ILE A 126 3.43 9.80 -26.27
CA ILE A 126 2.42 9.09 -25.47
C ILE A 126 1.03 9.18 -26.09
N SER A 127 0.74 10.26 -26.83
CA SER A 127 -0.53 10.43 -27.53
C SER A 127 -0.75 9.35 -28.58
N TYR A 128 0.26 9.15 -29.41
CA TYR A 128 0.24 8.12 -30.44
C TYR A 128 0.16 6.71 -29.83
N GLU A 129 1.05 6.41 -28.90
CA GLU A 129 1.12 5.10 -28.24
C GLU A 129 -0.18 4.73 -27.52
N MET A 130 -0.79 5.67 -26.78
CA MET A 130 -2.06 5.45 -26.11
C MET A 130 -3.23 5.30 -27.09
N THR A 131 -3.20 6.01 -28.24
CA THR A 131 -4.31 6.01 -29.19
C THR A 131 -4.26 4.83 -30.16
N VAL A 132 -3.07 4.53 -30.69
CA VAL A 132 -2.87 3.54 -31.74
C VAL A 132 -2.58 2.16 -31.16
N HIS A 133 -1.76 2.11 -30.11
CA HIS A 133 -1.29 0.86 -29.53
C HIS A 133 -2.00 0.49 -28.22
N ASN A 134 -2.94 1.30 -27.72
CA ASN A 134 -3.59 1.14 -26.41
C ASN A 134 -2.60 0.97 -25.24
N LYS A 135 -1.42 1.58 -25.37
CA LYS A 135 -0.37 1.50 -24.37
C LYS A 135 -0.81 2.25 -23.10
N ASN A 136 -0.64 1.62 -21.94
CA ASN A 136 -0.84 2.24 -20.65
C ASN A 136 0.52 2.75 -20.10
N TYR A 137 0.52 3.94 -19.55
CA TYR A 137 1.66 4.51 -18.85
C TYR A 137 1.35 4.50 -17.36
N GLU A 138 1.93 3.52 -16.66
CA GLU A 138 1.67 3.21 -15.26
C GLU A 138 3.00 3.07 -14.52
N ALA A 139 3.01 3.44 -13.25
CA ALA A 139 4.16 3.27 -12.35
C ALA A 139 3.69 2.62 -11.05
N TYR A 140 4.34 1.51 -10.67
CA TYR A 140 3.98 0.69 -9.51
C TYR A 140 5.05 0.77 -8.42
N PHE A 141 4.59 1.02 -7.21
CA PHE A 141 5.40 1.07 -6.00
C PHE A 141 4.73 0.28 -4.90
N TYR A 142 5.52 -0.16 -3.93
CA TYR A 142 5.01 -0.82 -2.74
C TYR A 142 5.42 -0.03 -1.50
N GLN A 143 4.50 0.17 -0.57
CA GLN A 143 4.86 0.76 0.72
C GLN A 143 5.65 -0.25 1.55
N VAL A 144 6.81 0.18 2.04
CA VAL A 144 7.59 -0.60 2.99
C VAL A 144 6.75 -0.83 4.25
N PRO A 145 6.72 -2.07 4.78
CA PRO A 145 6.09 -2.33 6.06
C PRO A 145 6.60 -1.38 7.14
N ASP A 146 5.68 -0.83 7.93
CA ASP A 146 6.04 0.00 9.07
C ASP A 146 6.59 -0.90 10.18
N MET A 147 7.91 -1.01 10.27
CA MET A 147 8.59 -1.91 11.20
C MET A 147 8.36 -1.54 12.68
N GLU A 148 7.88 -0.32 12.99
CA GLU A 148 7.47 0.07 14.33
C GLU A 148 6.05 -0.44 14.66
N LYS A 149 5.22 -0.55 13.64
CA LYS A 149 3.84 -1.06 13.74
C LYS A 149 3.70 -2.48 13.21
N ALA A 150 4.58 -2.86 12.26
CA ALA A 150 4.69 -4.25 11.89
C ALA A 150 4.97 -4.99 13.18
N ASP A 151 4.05 -5.82 13.54
CA ASP A 151 4.25 -6.77 14.60
C ASP A 151 5.50 -7.59 14.26
N THR A 152 6.65 -7.04 14.74
CA THR A 152 7.93 -7.71 14.61
C THR A 152 7.86 -9.08 15.28
N LEU A 153 7.02 -9.24 16.30
CA LEU A 153 6.70 -10.50 16.94
C LEU A 153 5.90 -11.41 15.99
N GLY A 154 4.88 -10.89 15.30
CA GLY A 154 4.11 -11.68 14.34
C GLY A 154 4.90 -12.04 13.09
N LEU A 155 5.83 -11.21 12.63
CA LEU A 155 6.76 -11.59 11.57
C LEU A 155 7.70 -12.69 12.02
N GLN A 156 8.30 -12.54 13.21
CA GLN A 156 9.17 -13.56 13.80
C GLN A 156 8.43 -14.87 14.03
N GLU A 157 7.20 -14.81 14.54
CA GLU A 157 6.35 -15.98 14.72
C GLU A 157 6.01 -16.67 13.41
N LYS A 158 5.69 -15.92 12.36
CA LYS A 158 5.45 -16.49 11.01
C LYS A 158 6.69 -17.17 10.47
N VAL A 159 7.85 -16.51 10.54
CA VAL A 159 9.13 -17.12 10.11
C VAL A 159 9.40 -18.39 10.90
N ARG A 160 9.25 -18.35 12.23
CA ARG A 160 9.44 -19.52 13.10
C ARG A 160 8.49 -20.66 12.75
N ASN A 161 7.19 -20.38 12.59
CA ASN A 161 6.18 -21.39 12.27
C ASN A 161 6.44 -22.06 10.92
N GLU A 162 6.89 -21.30 9.90
CA GLU A 162 7.27 -21.86 8.61
C GLU A 162 8.50 -22.77 8.75
N LEU A 163 9.48 -22.38 9.55
CA LEU A 163 10.71 -23.14 9.75
C LEU A 163 10.53 -24.36 10.68
N LEU A 164 9.59 -24.34 11.63
CA LEU A 164 9.27 -25.48 12.48
C LEU A 164 8.71 -26.68 11.71
N SER A 165 8.28 -26.48 10.46
CA SER A 165 7.95 -27.61 9.57
C SER A 165 9.17 -28.39 9.10
N LYS A 166 10.38 -27.80 9.21
CA LYS A 166 11.64 -28.37 8.70
C LYS A 166 12.68 -28.60 9.79
N TYR A 167 12.68 -27.79 10.85
CA TYR A 167 13.68 -27.78 11.91
C TYR A 167 13.05 -27.87 13.29
N THR A 168 13.78 -28.37 14.25
CA THR A 168 13.38 -28.41 15.66
C THR A 168 13.59 -27.04 16.33
N GLU A 169 12.91 -26.82 17.44
CA GLU A 169 13.10 -25.62 18.26
C GLU A 169 14.55 -25.42 18.74
N ALA A 170 15.24 -26.54 19.06
CA ALA A 170 16.62 -26.49 19.52
C ALA A 170 17.56 -25.99 18.40
N GLU A 171 17.35 -26.45 17.16
CA GLU A 171 18.12 -26.02 15.99
C GLU A 171 17.84 -24.55 15.63
N LEU A 172 16.60 -24.09 15.78
CA LEU A 172 16.25 -22.68 15.54
C LEU A 172 16.78 -21.74 16.66
N THR A 173 17.00 -22.26 17.86
CA THR A 173 17.56 -21.48 18.98
C THR A 173 19.07 -21.32 18.84
N ASN A 174 19.77 -22.36 18.35
CA ASN A 174 21.22 -22.35 18.10
C ASN A 174 21.48 -22.76 16.62
N PRO A 175 21.17 -21.90 15.66
CA PRO A 175 21.18 -22.27 14.26
C PRO A 175 22.60 -22.42 13.71
N SER A 176 22.81 -23.45 12.88
CA SER A 176 24.00 -23.56 12.02
C SER A 176 24.03 -22.42 10.99
N GLU A 177 25.15 -22.27 10.27
CA GLU A 177 25.24 -21.28 9.19
C GLU A 177 24.19 -21.52 8.10
N GLU A 178 23.91 -22.77 7.76
CA GLU A 178 22.89 -23.14 6.78
C GLU A 178 21.48 -22.75 7.26
N ILE A 179 21.13 -23.08 8.50
CA ILE A 179 19.84 -22.72 9.10
C ILE A 179 19.71 -21.20 9.20
N THR A 180 20.79 -20.49 9.57
CA THR A 180 20.80 -19.00 9.61
C THR A 180 20.51 -18.40 8.23
N LYS A 181 21.06 -18.98 7.16
CA LYS A 181 20.78 -18.56 5.79
C LYS A 181 19.30 -18.80 5.43
N GLU A 182 18.75 -19.94 5.82
CA GLU A 182 17.35 -20.27 5.55
C GLU A 182 16.38 -19.36 6.36
N ILE A 183 16.69 -19.05 7.61
CA ILE A 183 15.95 -18.07 8.41
C ILE A 183 15.89 -16.70 7.68
N LYS A 184 17.03 -16.23 7.17
CA LYS A 184 17.09 -14.96 6.40
C LYS A 184 16.24 -15.02 5.13
N ASN A 185 16.35 -16.11 4.36
CA ASN A 185 15.60 -16.28 3.12
C ASN A 185 14.09 -16.32 3.39
N THR A 186 13.67 -17.06 4.42
CA THR A 186 12.26 -17.14 4.84
C THR A 186 11.74 -15.77 5.31
N ALA A 187 12.53 -15.02 6.08
CA ALA A 187 12.17 -13.69 6.51
C ALA A 187 12.05 -12.71 5.33
N ILE A 188 12.96 -12.78 4.34
CA ILE A 188 12.86 -11.98 3.11
C ILE A 188 11.60 -12.34 2.33
N LYS A 189 11.33 -13.63 2.15
CA LYS A 189 10.13 -14.12 1.43
C LYS A 189 8.85 -13.55 2.08
N ILE A 190 8.68 -13.78 3.39
CA ILE A 190 7.50 -13.31 4.12
C ILE A 190 7.40 -11.78 4.12
N GLY A 191 8.52 -11.07 4.30
CA GLY A 191 8.58 -9.61 4.22
C GLY A 191 8.15 -9.09 2.85
N THR A 192 8.57 -9.77 1.77
CA THR A 192 8.16 -9.45 0.39
C THR A 192 6.66 -9.69 0.20
N GLU A 193 6.12 -10.82 0.65
CA GLU A 193 4.69 -11.11 0.58
C GLU A 193 3.86 -10.04 1.31
N LEU A 194 4.29 -9.60 2.50
CA LEU A 194 3.63 -8.52 3.23
C LEU A 194 3.71 -7.18 2.50
N MET A 195 4.83 -6.89 1.87
CA MET A 195 5.01 -5.67 1.06
C MET A 195 4.07 -5.67 -0.16
N LEU A 196 3.93 -6.80 -0.85
CA LEU A 196 3.04 -6.95 -2.01
C LEU A 196 1.57 -6.70 -1.68
N MET A 197 1.18 -6.78 -0.40
CA MET A 197 -0.16 -6.43 0.06
C MET A 197 -0.43 -4.93 0.16
N LYS A 198 0.59 -4.07 -0.12
CA LYS A 198 0.55 -2.61 0.04
C LYS A 198 0.93 -1.86 -1.23
N PRO A 199 0.29 -2.15 -2.39
CA PRO A 199 0.62 -1.47 -3.62
C PRO A 199 0.12 -0.03 -3.62
N VAL A 200 0.95 0.86 -4.20
CA VAL A 200 0.60 2.22 -4.56
C VAL A 200 1.06 2.44 -6.00
N TRP A 201 0.15 2.84 -6.85
CA TRP A 201 0.47 2.99 -8.26
C TRP A 201 -0.27 4.17 -8.86
N PHE A 202 0.19 4.66 -9.99
CA PHE A 202 -0.48 5.72 -10.70
C PHE A 202 -0.34 5.54 -12.20
N LYS A 203 -1.24 6.18 -12.93
CA LYS A 203 -1.25 6.15 -14.38
C LYS A 203 -1.65 7.47 -15.00
N ILE A 204 -1.25 7.64 -16.25
CA ILE A 204 -1.76 8.68 -17.11
C ILE A 204 -3.13 8.24 -17.63
N VAL A 205 -4.12 9.12 -17.49
CA VAL A 205 -5.45 8.96 -18.08
C VAL A 205 -5.66 10.02 -19.14
N ARG A 206 -6.16 9.63 -20.31
CA ARG A 206 -6.47 10.53 -21.42
C ARG A 206 -7.98 10.75 -21.54
N VAL A 207 -8.39 12.00 -21.63
CA VAL A 207 -9.80 12.40 -21.84
C VAL A 207 -9.84 13.57 -22.82
N ASN A 208 -10.56 13.41 -23.92
CA ASN A 208 -10.73 14.45 -24.94
C ASN A 208 -9.44 15.06 -25.49
N GLY A 209 -8.37 14.28 -25.56
CA GLY A 209 -7.06 14.72 -26.06
C GLY A 209 -6.16 15.40 -25.02
N GLU A 210 -6.64 15.56 -23.79
CA GLU A 210 -5.89 16.04 -22.64
C GLU A 210 -5.63 14.92 -21.63
N TYR A 211 -4.78 15.15 -20.63
CA TYR A 211 -4.27 14.14 -19.73
C TYR A 211 -4.34 14.56 -18.28
N PHE A 212 -4.47 13.59 -17.39
CA PHE A 212 -4.34 13.78 -15.94
C PHE A 212 -3.76 12.54 -15.28
N ILE A 213 -3.24 12.66 -14.07
CA ILE A 213 -2.79 11.53 -13.28
C ILE A 213 -3.94 11.00 -12.42
N CYS A 214 -4.06 9.67 -12.39
CA CYS A 214 -4.88 8.97 -11.42
C CYS A 214 -3.98 8.07 -10.57
N MET A 215 -3.95 8.28 -9.25
CA MET A 215 -3.17 7.50 -8.30
C MET A 215 -4.08 6.58 -7.48
N PHE A 216 -3.55 5.42 -7.08
CA PHE A 216 -4.26 4.39 -6.36
C PHE A 216 -3.45 3.92 -5.16
N TYR A 217 -4.08 3.89 -4.00
CA TYR A 217 -3.56 3.35 -2.74
C TYR A 217 -4.42 2.14 -2.39
N ASP A 218 -3.90 0.94 -2.60
CA ASP A 218 -4.67 -0.30 -2.52
C ASP A 218 -4.34 -1.06 -1.23
N ASN A 219 -5.36 -1.59 -0.58
CA ASN A 219 -5.27 -2.57 0.48
C ASN A 219 -5.71 -3.93 -0.08
N GLU A 220 -4.74 -4.76 -0.44
CA GLU A 220 -4.99 -6.08 -1.03
C GLU A 220 -5.71 -7.04 -0.08
N TYR A 221 -5.62 -6.84 1.25
CA TYR A 221 -6.38 -7.65 2.21
C TYR A 221 -7.90 -7.50 2.12
N ASN A 222 -8.37 -6.36 1.61
CA ASN A 222 -9.80 -6.07 1.50
C ASN A 222 -10.30 -6.15 0.05
N ARG A 223 -9.40 -6.42 -0.91
CA ARG A 223 -9.75 -6.56 -2.32
C ARG A 223 -10.38 -7.93 -2.58
N SER A 224 -11.36 -8.00 -3.49
CA SER A 224 -11.84 -9.27 -4.02
C SER A 224 -10.86 -9.80 -5.06
N HIS A 225 -10.47 -11.06 -4.94
CA HIS A 225 -9.54 -11.73 -5.86
C HIS A 225 -10.26 -12.62 -6.89
N GLY A 226 -11.60 -12.49 -6.98
CA GLY A 226 -12.39 -13.23 -7.98
C GLY A 226 -12.64 -14.69 -7.63
N GLU A 227 -12.50 -15.05 -6.37
CA GLU A 227 -12.75 -16.42 -5.89
C GLU A 227 -14.22 -16.88 -6.04
N ASP A 228 -15.12 -15.92 -6.27
CA ASP A 228 -16.57 -16.14 -6.38
C ASP A 228 -17.08 -15.98 -7.83
N LEU A 229 -16.24 -16.13 -8.86
CA LEU A 229 -16.62 -16.06 -10.28
C LEU A 229 -16.81 -17.44 -10.87
#